data_2f7fc688c4e646e7ad0eb01a35687f9c
#
_entry.id   2f7fc688c4e646e7ad0eb01a35687f9c
#
_cell.length_a   1.000
_cell.length_b   1.000
_cell.length_c   1.000
_cell.angle_alpha   90.00
_cell.angle_beta   90.00
_cell.angle_gamma   90.00
#
_symmetry.space_group_name_H-M   'P 1'
#
loop_
_entity.id
_entity.type
_entity.pdbx_description
1 polymer ?
#
loop_
_entity_poly.entity_id
_entity_poly.type
_entity_poly.pdbx_seq_one_letter_code
_entity_poly.pdbx_strand_id
1 'polypeptide(L)'
;MLFRSKYIINHSNDTAFNIALEEYAFKHLVDEDQIFLLWINKPSIIVGRHQNTIEEINRDYVRENGIEVVRRISGGGAVYHDLNNLNYTIISKEDENKAFDFKSFSTPVINTLAELGVKAEFTGRNDLEIDGKKFCGNAQAYINGRIMHHGCLLFDVDLSVLANALKVSKDKFESKGVKSVRARVTNIIDELPEKITVEEFRDLLLEYMKKEYPEMTEYVFSDEELAEINRI
;
A
#
# COMPACT_ATOMS: atom_id res chain seq x y z
N MET A 1 24.06 18.33 -7.31
CA MET A 1 22.61 18.59 -7.27
C MET A 1 22.14 18.12 -5.92
N LEU A 2 21.39 18.91 -5.14
CA LEU A 2 20.88 18.47 -3.86
C LEU A 2 19.76 17.45 -4.10
N PHE A 3 19.78 16.31 -3.39
CA PHE A 3 18.75 15.29 -3.44
C PHE A 3 17.44 15.86 -2.89
N ARG A 4 16.38 15.82 -3.70
CA ARG A 4 15.06 16.36 -3.35
C ARG A 4 14.16 15.23 -2.89
N SER A 5 13.91 15.16 -1.59
CA SER A 5 13.02 14.18 -0.99
C SER A 5 11.80 14.87 -0.37
N LYS A 6 10.62 14.35 -0.65
CA LYS A 6 9.35 14.86 -0.17
C LYS A 6 8.54 13.77 0.52
N TYR A 7 7.74 14.18 1.52
CA TYR A 7 6.67 13.33 2.03
C TYR A 7 5.31 13.99 1.83
N ILE A 8 4.29 13.16 1.69
CA ILE A 8 2.89 13.57 1.57
C ILE A 8 2.09 12.77 2.59
N ILE A 9 1.38 13.46 3.49
CA ILE A 9 0.36 12.87 4.34
C ILE A 9 -0.98 13.23 3.74
N ASN A 10 -1.69 12.23 3.23
CA ASN A 10 -3.02 12.44 2.70
C ASN A 10 -4.07 12.09 3.75
N HIS A 11 -4.85 13.06 4.16
CA HIS A 11 -5.91 12.92 5.16
C HIS A 11 -7.27 12.54 4.57
N SER A 12 -7.39 12.50 3.23
CA SER A 12 -8.60 12.00 2.58
C SER A 12 -8.72 10.50 2.74
N ASN A 13 -9.94 10.03 3.00
CA ASN A 13 -10.27 8.61 2.94
C ASN A 13 -11.01 8.23 1.64
N ASP A 14 -11.21 9.18 0.72
CA ASP A 14 -11.82 8.90 -0.58
C ASP A 14 -10.89 8.10 -1.46
N THR A 15 -11.31 6.88 -1.78
CA THR A 15 -10.47 5.90 -2.46
C THR A 15 -10.09 6.33 -3.87
N ALA A 16 -11.06 6.86 -4.64
CA ALA A 16 -10.80 7.29 -6.01
C ALA A 16 -9.82 8.47 -6.02
N PHE A 17 -10.03 9.45 -5.14
CA PHE A 17 -9.13 10.59 -4.97
C PHE A 17 -7.71 10.14 -4.57
N ASN A 18 -7.60 9.21 -3.62
CA ASN A 18 -6.29 8.75 -3.12
C ASN A 18 -5.48 8.02 -4.21
N ILE A 19 -6.14 7.17 -5.01
CA ILE A 19 -5.51 6.51 -6.15
C ILE A 19 -5.11 7.52 -7.24
N ALA A 20 -5.96 8.52 -7.50
CA ALA A 20 -5.66 9.60 -8.45
C ALA A 20 -4.48 10.46 -7.97
N LEU A 21 -4.41 10.78 -6.67
CA LEU A 21 -3.32 11.52 -6.05
C LEU A 21 -1.99 10.77 -6.18
N GLU A 22 -1.98 9.46 -5.89
CA GLU A 22 -0.82 8.61 -6.08
C GLU A 22 -0.36 8.60 -7.55
N GLU A 23 -1.28 8.46 -8.48
CA GLU A 23 -1.01 8.50 -9.92
C GLU A 23 -0.46 9.86 -10.36
N TYR A 24 -1.04 10.96 -9.86
CA TYR A 24 -0.58 12.32 -10.10
C TYR A 24 0.86 12.52 -9.60
N ALA A 25 1.12 12.17 -8.34
CA ALA A 25 2.47 12.27 -7.78
C ALA A 25 3.51 11.47 -8.59
N PHE A 26 3.14 10.30 -9.07
CA PHE A 26 4.03 9.47 -9.89
C PHE A 26 4.31 10.07 -11.27
N LYS A 27 3.32 10.66 -11.92
CA LYS A 27 3.42 11.13 -13.30
C LYS A 27 3.88 12.59 -13.42
N HIS A 28 3.54 13.44 -12.46
CA HIS A 28 3.69 14.90 -12.57
C HIS A 28 4.76 15.50 -11.65
N LEU A 29 5.02 14.94 -10.46
CA LEU A 29 6.05 15.45 -9.56
C LEU A 29 7.45 14.93 -9.97
N VAL A 30 7.82 15.16 -11.23
CA VAL A 30 9.03 14.60 -11.85
C VAL A 30 10.32 15.28 -11.41
N ASP A 31 10.25 16.47 -10.82
CA ASP A 31 11.41 17.20 -10.32
C ASP A 31 11.92 16.66 -8.99
N GLU A 32 11.07 15.95 -8.24
CA GLU A 32 11.44 15.33 -6.98
C GLU A 32 12.17 14.00 -7.22
N ASP A 33 13.27 13.77 -6.49
CA ASP A 33 14.06 12.55 -6.63
C ASP A 33 13.42 11.38 -5.91
N GLN A 34 12.78 11.66 -4.75
CA GLN A 34 12.03 10.69 -3.99
C GLN A 34 10.77 11.32 -3.37
N ILE A 35 9.68 10.56 -3.37
CA ILE A 35 8.43 10.93 -2.69
C ILE A 35 7.97 9.77 -1.82
N PHE A 36 7.67 10.06 -0.56
CA PHE A 36 7.05 9.13 0.37
C PHE A 36 5.61 9.56 0.66
N LEU A 37 4.63 8.73 0.37
CA LEU A 37 3.21 9.03 0.53
C LEU A 37 2.57 8.02 1.49
N LEU A 38 1.82 8.54 2.48
CA LEU A 38 1.04 7.74 3.44
C LEU A 38 -0.45 8.11 3.34
N TRP A 39 -1.32 7.10 3.28
CA TRP A 39 -2.74 7.30 3.03
C TRP A 39 -3.60 6.12 3.51
N ILE A 40 -4.88 6.41 3.80
CA ILE A 40 -5.86 5.45 4.31
C ILE A 40 -7.13 5.58 3.47
N ASN A 41 -7.73 4.45 3.08
CA ASN A 41 -8.98 4.43 2.32
C ASN A 41 -10.16 4.04 3.19
N LYS A 42 -11.35 4.56 2.83
CA LYS A 42 -12.63 3.96 3.22
C LYS A 42 -12.75 2.52 2.68
N PRO A 43 -13.73 1.71 3.14
CA PRO A 43 -13.92 0.34 2.66
C PRO A 43 -13.96 0.26 1.14
N SER A 44 -12.95 -0.42 0.55
CA SER A 44 -12.76 -0.47 -0.90
C SER A 44 -11.96 -1.69 -1.35
N ILE A 45 -12.13 -2.05 -2.61
CA ILE A 45 -11.29 -3.03 -3.31
C ILE A 45 -10.48 -2.31 -4.37
N ILE A 46 -9.16 -2.49 -4.32
CA ILE A 46 -8.25 -1.97 -5.34
C ILE A 46 -7.82 -3.10 -6.26
N VAL A 47 -8.28 -3.05 -7.51
CA VAL A 47 -7.91 -4.04 -8.53
C VAL A 47 -6.65 -3.62 -9.27
N GLY A 48 -5.81 -4.59 -9.58
CA GLY A 48 -4.59 -4.35 -10.36
C GLY A 48 -4.90 -4.01 -11.82
N ARG A 49 -3.98 -3.30 -12.46
CA ARG A 49 -4.12 -2.75 -13.82
C ARG A 49 -4.67 -3.74 -14.86
N HIS A 50 -4.25 -4.99 -14.80
CA HIS A 50 -4.54 -6.00 -15.83
C HIS A 50 -5.58 -7.03 -15.38
N GLN A 51 -6.19 -6.86 -14.21
CA GLN A 51 -7.17 -7.82 -13.71
C GLN A 51 -8.56 -7.61 -14.31
N ASN A 52 -9.29 -8.71 -14.50
CA ASN A 52 -10.73 -8.67 -14.77
C ASN A 52 -11.48 -8.46 -13.45
N THR A 53 -12.00 -7.26 -13.22
CA THR A 53 -12.65 -6.89 -11.96
C THR A 53 -13.75 -7.88 -11.54
N ILE A 54 -14.56 -8.36 -12.49
CA ILE A 54 -15.70 -9.25 -12.21
C ILE A 54 -15.24 -10.62 -11.66
N GLU A 55 -14.06 -11.05 -12.04
CA GLU A 55 -13.46 -12.32 -11.58
C GLU A 55 -12.82 -12.22 -10.20
N GLU A 56 -12.43 -11.01 -9.79
CA GLU A 56 -11.70 -10.76 -8.55
C GLU A 56 -12.59 -10.45 -7.35
N ILE A 57 -13.84 -10.01 -7.57
CA ILE A 57 -14.71 -9.51 -6.50
C ILE A 57 -15.96 -10.37 -6.31
N ASN A 58 -16.45 -10.45 -5.09
CA ASN A 58 -17.79 -10.95 -4.78
C ASN A 58 -18.81 -9.81 -4.98
N ARG A 59 -19.38 -9.74 -6.18
CA ARG A 59 -20.24 -8.63 -6.62
C ARG A 59 -21.43 -8.35 -5.70
N ASP A 60 -22.08 -9.41 -5.22
CA ASP A 60 -23.26 -9.25 -4.37
C ASP A 60 -22.85 -8.70 -3.01
N TYR A 61 -21.84 -9.28 -2.39
CA TYR A 61 -21.29 -8.78 -1.12
C TYR A 61 -20.79 -7.33 -1.22
N VAL A 62 -20.07 -7.00 -2.29
CA VAL A 62 -19.54 -5.64 -2.54
C VAL A 62 -20.68 -4.62 -2.66
N ARG A 63 -21.73 -4.96 -3.43
CA ARG A 63 -22.90 -4.09 -3.59
C ARG A 63 -23.69 -3.92 -2.28
N GLU A 64 -23.93 -5.00 -1.55
CA GLU A 64 -24.71 -5.00 -0.31
C GLU A 64 -24.03 -4.24 0.81
N ASN A 65 -22.69 -4.24 0.84
CA ASN A 65 -21.89 -3.55 1.86
C ASN A 65 -21.36 -2.18 1.41
N GLY A 66 -21.73 -1.68 0.24
CA GLY A 66 -21.31 -0.37 -0.26
C GLY A 66 -19.79 -0.24 -0.44
N ILE A 67 -19.10 -1.35 -0.74
CA ILE A 67 -17.65 -1.36 -0.92
C ILE A 67 -17.30 -0.76 -2.29
N GLU A 68 -16.48 0.26 -2.31
CA GLU A 68 -16.02 0.90 -3.54
C GLU A 68 -15.01 0.00 -4.29
N VAL A 69 -15.01 0.07 -5.62
CA VAL A 69 -14.04 -0.70 -6.43
C VAL A 69 -13.30 0.25 -7.36
N VAL A 70 -11.99 0.35 -7.17
CA VAL A 70 -11.13 1.28 -7.93
C VAL A 70 -9.97 0.50 -8.56
N ARG A 71 -9.50 0.95 -9.72
CA ARG A 71 -8.34 0.37 -10.41
C ARG A 71 -7.10 1.21 -10.19
N ARG A 72 -5.98 0.56 -9.80
CA ARG A 72 -4.67 1.20 -9.74
C ARG A 72 -3.87 1.01 -11.03
N ILE A 73 -2.86 1.84 -11.23
CA ILE A 73 -1.97 1.79 -12.42
C ILE A 73 -0.89 0.70 -12.35
N SER A 74 -0.59 0.18 -11.16
CA SER A 74 0.35 -0.94 -11.00
C SER A 74 -0.33 -2.29 -11.27
N GLY A 75 0.46 -3.32 -11.53
CA GLY A 75 0.00 -4.70 -11.64
C GLY A 75 -0.35 -5.35 -10.29
N GLY A 76 -0.38 -6.68 -10.28
CA GLY A 76 -0.65 -7.46 -9.07
C GLY A 76 -2.11 -7.84 -8.88
N GLY A 77 -2.43 -8.48 -7.74
CA GLY A 77 -3.76 -8.94 -7.37
C GLY A 77 -4.65 -7.87 -6.77
N ALA A 78 -5.95 -8.17 -6.63
CA ALA A 78 -6.88 -7.32 -5.93
C ALA A 78 -6.61 -7.35 -4.40
N VAL A 79 -6.77 -6.21 -3.74
CA VAL A 79 -6.63 -6.04 -2.29
C VAL A 79 -7.87 -5.36 -1.73
N TYR A 80 -8.17 -5.61 -0.45
CA TYR A 80 -9.20 -4.92 0.30
C TYR A 80 -8.57 -3.91 1.25
N HIS A 81 -9.13 -2.72 1.31
CA HIS A 81 -8.76 -1.65 2.22
C HIS A 81 -9.95 -1.26 3.09
N ASP A 82 -9.67 -0.83 4.30
CA ASP A 82 -10.60 -0.13 5.20
C ASP A 82 -9.85 0.96 6.00
N LEU A 83 -10.53 1.59 6.95
CA LEU A 83 -9.95 2.69 7.74
C LEU A 83 -8.79 2.26 8.66
N ASN A 84 -8.60 0.96 8.85
CA ASN A 84 -7.51 0.38 9.65
C ASN A 84 -6.41 -0.25 8.78
N ASN A 85 -6.42 0.05 7.49
CA ASN A 85 -5.37 -0.35 6.55
C ASN A 85 -4.52 0.87 6.20
N LEU A 86 -3.25 0.84 6.52
CA LEU A 86 -2.32 1.90 6.11
C LEU A 86 -1.69 1.54 4.76
N ASN A 87 -1.75 2.47 3.82
CA ASN A 87 -1.02 2.37 2.57
C ASN A 87 0.22 3.27 2.60
N TYR A 88 1.31 2.76 2.06
CA TYR A 88 2.51 3.56 1.83
C TYR A 88 2.92 3.47 0.36
N THR A 89 3.50 4.56 -0.14
CA THR A 89 4.02 4.60 -1.51
C THR A 89 5.37 5.29 -1.49
N ILE A 90 6.34 4.70 -2.15
CA ILE A 90 7.65 5.29 -2.42
C ILE A 90 7.77 5.46 -3.93
N ILE A 91 7.94 6.70 -4.37
CA ILE A 91 8.24 7.03 -5.75
C ILE A 91 9.70 7.49 -5.80
N SER A 92 10.47 6.94 -6.71
CA SER A 92 11.90 7.23 -6.80
C SER A 92 12.35 7.31 -8.26
N LYS A 93 13.29 8.22 -8.56
CA LYS A 93 14.06 8.18 -9.81
C LYS A 93 15.08 7.06 -9.69
N GLU A 94 14.92 6.03 -10.47
CA GLU A 94 15.78 4.86 -10.40
C GLU A 94 16.11 4.33 -11.79
N ASP A 95 17.29 3.73 -11.89
CA ASP A 95 17.69 2.95 -13.04
C ASP A 95 16.74 1.75 -13.22
N GLU A 96 16.48 1.37 -14.49
CA GLU A 96 15.66 0.21 -14.84
C GLU A 96 16.15 -1.09 -14.17
N ASN A 97 17.45 -1.19 -13.91
CA ASN A 97 18.05 -2.35 -13.22
C ASN A 97 17.61 -2.49 -11.76
N LYS A 98 17.09 -1.43 -11.13
CA LYS A 98 16.50 -1.47 -9.80
C LYS A 98 14.98 -1.68 -9.79
N ALA A 99 14.37 -1.72 -10.98
CA ALA A 99 12.97 -2.11 -11.10
C ALA A 99 12.78 -3.51 -10.52
N PHE A 100 11.70 -3.66 -9.72
CA PHE A 100 11.37 -4.90 -9.02
C PHE A 100 12.25 -5.27 -7.81
N ASP A 101 13.09 -4.36 -7.31
CA ASP A 101 13.71 -4.50 -5.98
C ASP A 101 12.71 -4.22 -4.85
N PHE A 102 11.74 -5.11 -4.71
CA PHE A 102 10.70 -4.99 -3.68
C PHE A 102 11.27 -4.97 -2.27
N LYS A 103 12.39 -5.66 -2.04
CA LYS A 103 12.98 -5.79 -0.71
C LYS A 103 13.49 -4.44 -0.19
N SER A 104 14.27 -3.73 -0.98
CA SER A 104 14.82 -2.42 -0.59
C SER A 104 13.72 -1.41 -0.28
N PHE A 105 12.68 -1.35 -1.12
CA PHE A 105 11.55 -0.45 -0.91
C PHE A 105 10.66 -0.82 0.29
N SER A 106 10.71 -2.07 0.76
CA SER A 106 9.96 -2.52 1.95
C SER A 106 10.75 -2.36 3.25
N THR A 107 12.05 -2.07 3.18
CA THR A 107 12.94 -1.92 4.35
C THR A 107 12.42 -0.92 5.39
N PRO A 108 11.88 0.26 5.03
CA PRO A 108 11.34 1.19 6.03
C PRO A 108 10.25 0.58 6.91
N VAL A 109 9.34 -0.19 6.34
CA VAL A 109 8.27 -0.87 7.10
C VAL A 109 8.85 -1.93 8.03
N ILE A 110 9.79 -2.74 7.54
CA ILE A 110 10.44 -3.79 8.35
C ILE A 110 11.19 -3.19 9.53
N ASN A 111 11.94 -2.11 9.30
CA ASN A 111 12.73 -1.47 10.34
C ASN A 111 11.85 -0.73 11.37
N THR A 112 10.79 -0.07 10.93
CA THR A 112 9.81 0.54 11.86
C THR A 112 9.20 -0.53 12.78
N LEU A 113 8.82 -1.69 12.24
CA LEU A 113 8.29 -2.80 13.04
C LEU A 113 9.35 -3.37 13.99
N ALA A 114 10.62 -3.42 13.57
CA ALA A 114 11.73 -3.86 14.43
C ALA A 114 11.95 -2.90 15.61
N GLU A 115 11.84 -1.56 15.43
CA GLU A 115 11.87 -0.58 16.51
C GLU A 115 10.72 -0.79 17.53
N LEU A 116 9.59 -1.34 17.06
CA LEU A 116 8.44 -1.71 17.90
C LEU A 116 8.52 -3.13 18.49
N GLY A 117 9.65 -3.83 18.29
CA GLY A 117 9.88 -5.18 18.83
C GLY A 117 9.23 -6.31 18.00
N VAL A 118 8.79 -6.04 16.79
CA VAL A 118 8.17 -7.03 15.89
C VAL A 118 9.15 -7.43 14.79
N LYS A 119 9.41 -8.72 14.66
CA LYS A 119 10.26 -9.27 13.61
C LYS A 119 9.45 -9.53 12.35
N ALA A 120 9.56 -8.62 11.38
CA ALA A 120 8.97 -8.76 10.05
C ALA A 120 10.04 -9.22 9.05
N GLU A 121 9.61 -9.99 8.04
CA GLU A 121 10.50 -10.51 7.01
C GLU A 121 9.92 -10.28 5.62
N PHE A 122 10.79 -9.97 4.65
CA PHE A 122 10.43 -9.98 3.24
C PHE A 122 10.45 -11.43 2.73
N THR A 123 9.34 -11.88 2.14
CA THR A 123 9.20 -13.26 1.68
C THR A 123 8.67 -13.34 0.26
N GLY A 124 8.98 -14.45 -0.39
CA GLY A 124 8.52 -14.70 -1.75
C GLY A 124 8.95 -13.62 -2.74
N ARG A 125 7.98 -13.10 -3.48
CA ARG A 125 8.22 -12.12 -4.54
C ARG A 125 7.97 -10.67 -4.06
N ASN A 126 6.94 -10.45 -3.25
CA ASN A 126 6.42 -9.12 -2.94
C ASN A 126 5.60 -9.06 -1.65
N ASP A 127 5.78 -10.01 -0.75
CA ASP A 127 5.03 -10.08 0.49
C ASP A 127 5.92 -9.74 1.70
N LEU A 128 5.32 -9.15 2.75
CA LEU A 128 5.93 -9.05 4.06
C LEU A 128 5.15 -9.93 5.03
N GLU A 129 5.87 -10.68 5.85
CA GLU A 129 5.31 -11.65 6.79
C GLU A 129 5.84 -11.43 8.21
N ILE A 130 5.00 -11.76 9.18
CA ILE A 130 5.35 -11.93 10.60
C ILE A 130 4.97 -13.37 10.94
N ASP A 131 5.94 -14.16 11.42
CA ASP A 131 5.77 -15.58 11.79
C ASP A 131 5.07 -16.42 10.69
N GLY A 132 5.44 -16.17 9.42
CA GLY A 132 4.92 -16.89 8.26
C GLY A 132 3.49 -16.53 7.87
N LYS A 133 2.94 -15.43 8.41
CA LYS A 133 1.65 -14.86 8.02
C LYS A 133 1.86 -13.52 7.35
N LYS A 134 1.25 -13.34 6.19
CA LYS A 134 1.33 -12.10 5.42
C LYS A 134 0.56 -10.97 6.11
N PHE A 135 1.22 -9.82 6.26
CA PHE A 135 0.57 -8.58 6.71
C PHE A 135 0.66 -7.45 5.67
N CYS A 136 1.47 -7.61 4.63
CA CYS A 136 1.59 -6.63 3.56
C CYS A 136 1.78 -7.30 2.21
N GLY A 137 1.13 -6.77 1.20
CA GLY A 137 1.38 -7.08 -0.21
C GLY A 137 1.83 -5.83 -0.94
N ASN A 138 2.87 -5.97 -1.77
CA ASN A 138 3.46 -4.87 -2.51
C ASN A 138 3.26 -5.02 -4.01
N ALA A 139 3.21 -3.89 -4.71
CA ALA A 139 3.23 -3.84 -6.17
C ALA A 139 4.13 -2.69 -6.63
N GLN A 140 4.59 -2.76 -7.87
CA GLN A 140 5.40 -1.71 -8.48
C GLN A 140 4.91 -1.35 -9.87
N ALA A 141 5.14 -0.10 -10.25
CA ALA A 141 5.05 0.38 -11.63
C ALA A 141 6.37 1.09 -11.99
N TYR A 142 6.81 0.93 -13.23
CA TYR A 142 7.98 1.62 -13.79
C TYR A 142 7.54 2.40 -15.02
N ILE A 143 7.76 3.70 -15.02
CA ILE A 143 7.45 4.59 -16.15
C ILE A 143 8.52 5.68 -16.23
N ASN A 144 9.12 5.85 -17.42
CA ASN A 144 10.03 6.95 -17.74
C ASN A 144 11.17 7.17 -16.72
N GLY A 145 11.85 6.11 -16.30
CA GLY A 145 12.98 6.21 -15.35
C GLY A 145 12.54 6.45 -13.88
N ARG A 146 11.28 6.19 -13.58
CA ARG A 146 10.75 6.28 -12.19
C ARG A 146 10.10 4.97 -11.79
N ILE A 147 10.33 4.59 -10.55
CA ILE A 147 9.64 3.49 -9.88
C ILE A 147 8.62 4.08 -8.91
N MET A 148 7.42 3.53 -8.95
CA MET A 148 6.42 3.66 -7.88
C MET A 148 6.28 2.29 -7.23
N HIS A 149 6.66 2.20 -5.98
CA HIS A 149 6.46 1.03 -5.12
C HIS A 149 5.40 1.37 -4.09
N HIS A 150 4.37 0.57 -3.98
CA HIS A 150 3.37 0.73 -2.94
C HIS A 150 3.02 -0.59 -2.26
N GLY A 151 2.65 -0.49 -1.00
CA GLY A 151 2.22 -1.61 -0.17
C GLY A 151 0.98 -1.27 0.64
N CYS A 152 0.19 -2.29 0.91
CA CYS A 152 -0.97 -2.19 1.77
C CYS A 152 -0.70 -3.00 3.05
N LEU A 153 -0.67 -2.30 4.19
CA LEU A 153 -0.37 -2.83 5.51
C LEU A 153 -1.68 -3.19 6.22
N LEU A 154 -1.89 -4.47 6.51
CA LEU A 154 -3.00 -4.93 7.33
C LEU A 154 -2.70 -4.56 8.79
N PHE A 155 -3.15 -3.37 9.23
CA PHE A 155 -2.86 -2.91 10.58
C PHE A 155 -3.86 -3.48 11.60
N ASP A 156 -5.16 -3.20 11.43
CA ASP A 156 -6.27 -3.73 12.24
C ASP A 156 -7.52 -3.97 11.36
N VAL A 157 -7.30 -4.55 10.19
CA VAL A 157 -8.30 -4.76 9.14
C VAL A 157 -9.29 -5.85 9.54
N ASP A 158 -10.57 -5.68 9.21
CA ASP A 158 -11.54 -6.77 9.34
C ASP A 158 -11.28 -7.86 8.30
N LEU A 159 -10.52 -8.87 8.71
CA LEU A 159 -10.16 -10.00 7.86
C LEU A 159 -11.37 -10.84 7.40
N SER A 160 -12.54 -10.68 8.05
CA SER A 160 -13.76 -11.36 7.62
C SER A 160 -14.37 -10.68 6.41
N VAL A 161 -14.34 -9.35 6.36
CA VAL A 161 -14.77 -8.56 5.20
C VAL A 161 -13.83 -8.80 4.02
N LEU A 162 -12.52 -8.78 4.24
CA LEU A 162 -11.53 -9.11 3.21
C LEU A 162 -11.81 -10.48 2.56
N ALA A 163 -12.08 -11.50 3.39
CA ALA A 163 -12.33 -12.86 2.90
C ALA A 163 -13.65 -12.98 2.11
N ASN A 164 -14.65 -12.17 2.44
CA ASN A 164 -15.96 -12.19 1.78
C ASN A 164 -16.02 -11.29 0.53
N ALA A 165 -15.27 -10.20 0.53
CA ALA A 165 -15.29 -9.21 -0.56
C ALA A 165 -14.51 -9.66 -1.80
N LEU A 166 -13.43 -10.43 -1.62
CA LEU A 166 -12.58 -10.92 -2.71
C LEU A 166 -12.94 -12.36 -3.09
N LYS A 167 -12.99 -12.62 -4.40
CA LYS A 167 -13.03 -14.00 -4.91
C LYS A 167 -11.63 -14.59 -4.87
N VAL A 168 -11.45 -15.66 -4.13
CA VAL A 168 -10.22 -16.44 -4.20
C VAL A 168 -10.33 -17.39 -5.39
N SER A 169 -9.47 -17.25 -6.40
CA SER A 169 -9.48 -18.13 -7.58
C SER A 169 -9.28 -19.59 -7.15
N LYS A 170 -10.07 -20.51 -7.74
CA LYS A 170 -9.99 -21.98 -7.46
C LYS A 170 -8.57 -22.52 -7.66
N ASP A 171 -7.83 -22.02 -8.64
CA ASP A 171 -6.46 -22.45 -8.96
C ASP A 171 -5.45 -22.16 -7.83
N LYS A 172 -5.70 -21.14 -7.00
CA LYS A 172 -4.90 -20.88 -5.79
C LYS A 172 -5.24 -21.83 -4.63
N PHE A 173 -6.40 -22.48 -4.69
CA PHE A 173 -6.82 -23.47 -3.67
C PHE A 173 -6.27 -24.88 -3.93
N GLU A 174 -6.14 -25.30 -5.19
CA GLU A 174 -5.75 -26.68 -5.52
C GLU A 174 -4.25 -26.95 -5.31
N SER A 175 -3.39 -25.92 -5.37
CA SER A 175 -1.93 -26.12 -5.29
C SER A 175 -1.33 -26.12 -3.89
N LYS A 176 -2.06 -25.70 -2.85
CA LYS A 176 -1.55 -25.65 -1.46
C LYS A 176 -2.65 -25.91 -0.43
N GLY A 177 -3.06 -27.12 -0.20
CA GLY A 177 -4.02 -27.57 0.82
C GLY A 177 -4.74 -26.48 1.62
N VAL A 178 -6.06 -26.51 1.67
CA VAL A 178 -6.99 -25.46 2.14
C VAL A 178 -6.62 -24.92 3.54
N LYS A 179 -5.75 -23.91 3.61
CA LYS A 179 -5.74 -23.00 4.76
C LYS A 179 -6.65 -21.81 4.42
N SER A 180 -7.56 -21.47 5.33
CA SER A 180 -8.43 -20.28 5.19
C SER A 180 -7.60 -19.01 4.96
N VAL A 181 -8.17 -17.95 4.37
CA VAL A 181 -7.51 -16.64 4.24
C VAL A 181 -6.96 -16.19 5.59
N ARG A 182 -7.75 -16.33 6.67
CA ARG A 182 -7.35 -16.04 8.07
C ARG A 182 -6.10 -16.80 8.54
N ALA A 183 -5.83 -17.98 8.02
CA ALA A 183 -4.65 -18.76 8.42
C ALA A 183 -3.36 -18.31 7.69
N ARG A 184 -3.47 -17.41 6.70
CA ARG A 184 -2.36 -16.93 5.86
C ARG A 184 -2.03 -15.46 6.02
N VAL A 185 -2.89 -14.70 6.69
CA VAL A 185 -2.70 -13.25 6.92
C VAL A 185 -2.78 -12.95 8.42
N THR A 186 -2.16 -11.86 8.83
CA THR A 186 -2.24 -11.31 10.19
C THR A 186 -2.38 -9.80 10.13
N ASN A 187 -2.93 -9.21 11.17
CA ASN A 187 -2.87 -7.77 11.40
C ASN A 187 -1.60 -7.41 12.19
N ILE A 188 -1.01 -6.27 11.88
CA ILE A 188 0.16 -5.76 12.62
C ILE A 188 -0.18 -5.58 14.09
N ILE A 189 -1.37 -5.05 14.41
CA ILE A 189 -1.81 -4.79 15.78
C ILE A 189 -1.79 -6.05 16.67
N ASP A 190 -2.05 -7.23 16.09
CA ASP A 190 -2.07 -8.49 16.84
C ASP A 190 -0.68 -8.90 17.33
N GLU A 191 0.37 -8.46 16.63
CA GLU A 191 1.76 -8.82 16.87
C GLU A 191 2.53 -7.74 17.67
N LEU A 192 1.93 -6.55 17.89
CA LEU A 192 2.54 -5.46 18.64
C LEU A 192 2.50 -5.75 20.16
N PRO A 193 3.62 -5.52 20.90
CA PRO A 193 3.65 -5.62 22.36
C PRO A 193 2.70 -4.63 23.05
N GLU A 194 2.62 -3.42 22.51
CA GLU A 194 1.73 -2.36 22.96
C GLU A 194 0.75 -1.98 21.85
N LYS A 195 -0.53 -1.82 22.20
CA LYS A 195 -1.56 -1.45 21.22
C LYS A 195 -1.49 0.04 20.95
N ILE A 196 -1.40 0.36 19.68
CA ILE A 196 -1.41 1.73 19.15
C ILE A 196 -2.47 1.83 18.05
N THR A 197 -2.80 3.05 17.63
CA THR A 197 -3.71 3.29 16.50
C THR A 197 -2.98 3.20 15.15
N VAL A 198 -3.72 3.10 14.06
CA VAL A 198 -3.14 3.13 12.70
C VAL A 198 -2.49 4.48 12.40
N GLU A 199 -3.03 5.56 12.94
CA GLU A 199 -2.47 6.91 12.84
C GLU A 199 -1.14 7.02 13.59
N GLU A 200 -1.04 6.49 14.80
CA GLU A 200 0.22 6.44 15.55
C GLU A 200 1.28 5.62 14.82
N PHE A 201 0.90 4.48 14.25
CA PHE A 201 1.81 3.68 13.43
C PHE A 201 2.25 4.42 12.15
N ARG A 202 1.33 5.13 11.48
CA ARG A 202 1.64 6.00 10.34
C ARG A 202 2.70 7.04 10.71
N ASP A 203 2.53 7.68 11.86
CA ASP A 203 3.43 8.75 12.31
C ASP A 203 4.83 8.18 12.67
N LEU A 204 4.89 6.99 13.27
CA LEU A 204 6.16 6.28 13.52
C LEU A 204 6.88 5.91 12.22
N LEU A 205 6.16 5.43 11.21
CA LEU A 205 6.74 5.13 9.90
C LEU A 205 7.26 6.40 9.20
N LEU A 206 6.54 7.51 9.33
CA LEU A 206 7.02 8.81 8.81
C LEU A 206 8.27 9.30 9.57
N GLU A 207 8.29 9.16 10.89
CA GLU A 207 9.46 9.54 11.68
C GLU A 207 10.69 8.70 11.31
N TYR A 208 10.52 7.39 11.09
CA TYR A 208 11.58 6.54 10.56
C TYR A 208 12.13 7.09 9.25
N MET A 209 11.23 7.41 8.29
CA MET A 209 11.64 7.99 6.99
C MET A 209 12.37 9.32 7.15
N LYS A 210 11.94 10.20 8.05
CA LYS A 210 12.64 11.48 8.34
C LYS A 210 14.01 11.28 8.97
N LYS A 211 14.22 10.23 9.76
CA LYS A 211 15.55 9.88 10.29
C LYS A 211 16.49 9.42 9.17
N GLU A 212 16.00 8.59 8.23
CA GLU A 212 16.78 8.12 7.08
C GLU A 212 17.06 9.23 6.05
N TYR A 213 16.13 10.20 5.91
CA TYR A 213 16.21 11.31 4.97
C TYR A 213 15.98 12.66 5.69
N PRO A 214 16.98 13.18 6.42
CA PRO A 214 16.81 14.37 7.26
C PRO A 214 16.39 15.64 6.51
N GLU A 215 16.72 15.76 5.22
CA GLU A 215 16.29 16.86 4.34
C GLU A 215 14.89 16.69 3.75
N MET A 216 14.20 15.62 4.07
CA MET A 216 12.84 15.37 3.57
C MET A 216 11.89 16.43 4.11
N THR A 217 11.16 17.09 3.21
CA THR A 217 10.18 18.12 3.56
C THR A 217 8.79 17.75 3.05
N GLU A 218 7.76 18.30 3.67
CA GLU A 218 6.39 18.09 3.23
C GLU A 218 6.16 18.69 1.84
N TYR A 219 5.43 17.95 1.00
CA TYR A 219 4.86 18.46 -0.24
C TYR A 219 3.41 18.83 -0.02
N VAL A 220 3.05 20.06 -0.30
CA VAL A 220 1.68 20.58 -0.20
C VAL A 220 1.20 20.88 -1.60
N PHE A 221 0.11 20.22 -2.01
CA PHE A 221 -0.50 20.45 -3.33
C PHE A 221 -1.15 21.85 -3.41
N SER A 222 -1.01 22.49 -4.56
CA SER A 222 -1.77 23.71 -4.88
C SER A 222 -3.23 23.37 -5.23
N ASP A 223 -4.09 24.40 -5.24
CA ASP A 223 -5.49 24.23 -5.64
C ASP A 223 -5.63 23.76 -7.10
N GLU A 224 -4.73 24.18 -7.98
CA GLU A 224 -4.67 23.75 -9.38
C GLU A 224 -4.33 22.27 -9.48
N GLU A 225 -3.32 21.81 -8.73
CA GLU A 225 -2.94 20.38 -8.69
C GLU A 225 -4.07 19.51 -8.12
N LEU A 226 -4.72 19.97 -7.03
CA LEU A 226 -5.88 19.27 -6.47
C LEU A 226 -7.04 19.19 -7.47
N ALA A 227 -7.25 20.26 -8.26
CA ALA A 227 -8.25 20.24 -9.31
C ALA A 227 -7.90 19.28 -10.46
N GLU A 228 -6.61 19.11 -10.78
CA GLU A 228 -6.14 18.13 -11.77
C GLU A 228 -6.29 16.70 -11.24
N ILE A 229 -5.91 16.44 -9.99
CA ILE A 229 -6.08 15.14 -9.33
C ILE A 229 -7.54 14.69 -9.38
N ASN A 230 -8.50 15.60 -9.12
CA ASN A 230 -9.92 15.31 -9.18
C ASN A 230 -10.47 15.01 -10.59
N ARG A 231 -9.66 15.21 -11.65
CA ARG A 231 -10.06 14.89 -13.04
C ARG A 231 -9.53 13.54 -13.54
N ILE A 232 -8.57 12.97 -12.82
CA ILE A 232 -8.02 11.65 -13.11
C ILE A 232 -9.05 10.56 -12.75
#